data_3313e7e4f3092b9be451dcfc7832fecf
#
_entry.id   3313e7e4f3092b9be451dcfc7832fecf
#
_cell.length_a   1.000
_cell.length_b   1.000
_cell.length_c   1.000
_cell.angle_alpha   90.00
_cell.angle_beta   90.00
_cell.angle_gamma   90.00
#
_symmetry.space_group_name_H-M   'P 1'
#
loop_
_entity.id
_entity.type
_entity.pdbx_description
1 polymer ?
#
loop_
_entity_poly.entity_id
_entity_poly.type
_entity_poly.pdbx_seq_one_letter_code
_entity_poly.pdbx_strand_id
1 'polypeptide(L)'
;MTHDDYIRLLTAIREQSALQKRLIVAIDGRCGSGKTTLAARLQQDLCCSVFHMDDFFPRLEQRTEARLSQPGENVDHERFWEEVLLPLRDGRPMITYRPYLCAQQQLGQPVTVEAGRIVIVEGAYACHPSLWQHYDLRIFLSVEPGEQMRRIRKRNGPEKAVQFAQRWIPFEEMYFKAFRVQERCDIRLKG
;
A
#
# COMPACT_ATOMS: atom_id res chain seq x y z
N MET A 1 -12.14 -9.88 7.46
CA MET A 1 -11.20 -11.01 7.34
C MET A 1 -11.41 -11.94 8.51
N THR A 2 -11.68 -13.23 8.26
CA THR A 2 -11.83 -14.24 9.31
C THR A 2 -10.47 -14.66 9.87
N HIS A 3 -10.48 -15.39 10.99
CA HIS A 3 -9.25 -15.97 11.54
C HIS A 3 -8.60 -16.95 10.56
N ASP A 4 -9.42 -17.79 9.93
CA ASP A 4 -8.95 -18.79 8.95
C ASP A 4 -8.32 -18.15 7.72
N ASP A 5 -8.91 -17.06 7.21
CA ASP A 5 -8.31 -16.29 6.10
C ASP A 5 -6.91 -15.78 6.47
N TYR A 6 -6.77 -15.29 7.70
CA TYR A 6 -5.49 -14.80 8.19
C TYR A 6 -4.44 -15.91 8.31
N ILE A 7 -4.82 -17.08 8.86
CA ILE A 7 -3.90 -18.23 8.98
C ILE A 7 -3.46 -18.72 7.60
N ARG A 8 -4.38 -18.82 6.64
CA ARG A 8 -4.04 -19.20 5.25
C ARG A 8 -3.07 -18.19 4.62
N LEU A 9 -3.30 -16.90 4.81
CA LEU A 9 -2.42 -15.85 4.33
C LEU A 9 -1.01 -15.96 4.94
N LEU A 10 -0.94 -16.13 6.27
CA LEU A 10 0.31 -16.26 7.01
C LEU A 10 1.11 -17.48 6.52
N THR A 11 0.44 -18.61 6.30
CA THR A 11 1.06 -19.82 5.77
C THR A 11 1.60 -19.58 4.36
N ALA A 12 0.80 -19.01 3.46
CA ALA A 12 1.23 -18.71 2.09
C ALA A 12 2.47 -17.79 2.04
N ILE A 13 2.52 -16.75 2.89
CA ILE A 13 3.69 -15.86 2.97
C ILE A 13 4.91 -16.63 3.48
N ARG A 14 4.78 -17.46 4.50
CA ARG A 14 5.89 -18.28 5.03
C ARG A 14 6.44 -19.26 4.00
N GLU A 15 5.56 -19.97 3.31
CA GLU A 15 5.95 -20.93 2.26
C GLU A 15 6.69 -20.23 1.12
N GLN A 16 6.18 -19.13 0.60
CA GLN A 16 6.86 -18.37 -0.44
C GLN A 16 8.21 -17.79 0.03
N SER A 17 8.27 -17.30 1.27
CA SER A 17 9.52 -16.77 1.81
C SER A 17 10.62 -17.83 1.96
N ALA A 18 10.25 -19.10 2.11
CA ALA A 18 11.22 -20.20 2.19
C ALA A 18 11.96 -20.44 0.86
N LEU A 19 11.34 -20.04 -0.27
CA LEU A 19 11.85 -20.32 -1.62
C LEU A 19 12.83 -19.25 -2.15
N GLN A 20 12.98 -18.13 -1.46
CA GLN A 20 13.80 -17.02 -1.96
C GLN A 20 14.50 -16.25 -0.83
N LYS A 21 15.52 -15.46 -1.20
CA LYS A 21 16.31 -14.68 -0.23
C LYS A 21 15.51 -13.57 0.41
N ARG A 22 14.68 -12.90 -0.38
CA ARG A 22 13.77 -11.82 0.08
C ARG A 22 12.44 -11.96 -0.64
N LEU A 23 11.35 -11.93 0.11
CA LEU A 23 9.98 -11.90 -0.39
C LEU A 23 9.44 -10.48 -0.23
N ILE A 24 8.97 -9.87 -1.32
CA ILE A 24 8.33 -8.55 -1.30
C ILE A 24 6.84 -8.72 -1.59
N VAL A 25 6.01 -8.38 -0.61
CA VAL A 25 4.55 -8.53 -0.63
C VAL A 25 3.90 -7.16 -0.75
N ALA A 26 3.03 -6.97 -1.73
CA ALA A 26 2.17 -5.79 -1.82
C ALA A 26 0.80 -6.06 -1.19
N ILE A 27 0.29 -5.11 -0.39
CA ILE A 27 -1.07 -5.09 0.15
C ILE A 27 -1.76 -3.83 -0.34
N ASP A 28 -2.58 -3.97 -1.37
CA ASP A 28 -3.40 -2.90 -1.92
C ASP A 28 -4.88 -3.09 -1.54
N GLY A 29 -5.70 -2.12 -1.86
CA GLY A 29 -7.14 -2.19 -1.63
C GLY A 29 -7.73 -0.89 -1.12
N ARG A 30 -9.05 -0.90 -0.94
CA ARG A 30 -9.84 0.29 -0.60
C ARG A 30 -9.43 0.95 0.70
N CYS A 31 -9.46 2.28 0.75
CA CYS A 31 -9.28 3.00 2.01
C CYS A 31 -10.31 2.50 3.05
N GLY A 32 -9.90 2.40 4.31
CA GLY A 32 -10.76 1.84 5.37
C GLY A 32 -10.93 0.31 5.34
N SER A 33 -10.29 -0.43 4.42
CA SER A 33 -10.35 -1.89 4.35
C SER A 33 -9.53 -2.59 5.45
N GLY A 34 -8.59 -1.90 6.10
CA GLY A 34 -7.77 -2.46 7.18
C GLY A 34 -6.36 -2.90 6.76
N LYS A 35 -5.83 -2.41 5.64
CA LYS A 35 -4.48 -2.70 5.14
C LYS A 35 -3.40 -2.50 6.21
N THR A 36 -3.37 -1.32 6.82
CA THR A 36 -2.40 -0.97 7.86
C THR A 36 -2.51 -1.88 9.09
N THR A 37 -3.74 -2.24 9.48
CA THR A 37 -3.98 -3.20 10.59
C THR A 37 -3.46 -4.59 10.23
N LEU A 38 -3.70 -5.03 8.99
CA LEU A 38 -3.18 -6.32 8.50
C LEU A 38 -1.65 -6.32 8.45
N ALA A 39 -1.05 -5.26 7.89
CA ALA A 39 0.40 -5.13 7.80
C ALA A 39 1.06 -5.12 9.20
N ALA A 40 0.50 -4.39 10.15
CA ALA A 40 1.00 -4.35 11.54
C ALA A 40 0.92 -5.72 12.22
N ARG A 41 -0.16 -6.48 11.99
CA ARG A 41 -0.29 -7.84 12.52
C ARG A 41 0.71 -8.80 11.87
N LEU A 42 0.88 -8.72 10.55
CA LEU A 42 1.89 -9.53 9.84
C LEU A 42 3.31 -9.16 10.28
N GLN A 43 3.57 -7.88 10.56
CA GLN A 43 4.86 -7.42 11.10
C GLN A 43 5.19 -8.11 12.43
N GLN A 44 4.22 -8.22 13.32
CA GLN A 44 4.40 -8.89 14.61
C GLN A 44 4.63 -10.42 14.44
N ASP A 45 3.79 -11.07 13.61
CA ASP A 45 3.80 -12.54 13.48
C ASP A 45 4.93 -13.07 12.58
N LEU A 46 5.50 -12.24 11.71
CA LEU A 46 6.56 -12.59 10.75
C LEU A 46 7.90 -11.89 11.01
N CYS A 47 7.96 -10.95 11.95
CA CYS A 47 9.13 -10.09 12.17
C CYS A 47 9.60 -9.43 10.86
N CYS A 48 8.65 -8.93 10.04
CA CYS A 48 8.91 -8.38 8.72
C CYS A 48 9.03 -6.85 8.73
N SER A 49 9.65 -6.28 7.69
CA SER A 49 9.69 -4.84 7.48
C SER A 49 8.42 -4.37 6.76
N VAL A 50 7.93 -3.16 7.08
CA VAL A 50 6.74 -2.58 6.46
C VAL A 50 7.09 -1.21 5.89
N PHE A 51 6.68 -0.95 4.65
CA PHE A 51 6.74 0.35 3.98
C PHE A 51 5.32 0.81 3.64
N HIS A 52 5.05 2.09 3.84
CA HIS A 52 3.73 2.68 3.65
C HIS A 52 3.69 3.55 2.39
N MET A 53 2.77 3.26 1.47
CA MET A 53 2.58 4.08 0.26
C MET A 53 2.11 5.49 0.60
N ASP A 54 1.46 5.69 1.75
CA ASP A 54 1.03 7.01 2.22
C ASP A 54 2.21 7.97 2.47
N ASP A 55 3.43 7.46 2.68
CA ASP A 55 4.67 8.25 2.77
C ASP A 55 5.11 8.81 1.41
N PHE A 56 4.51 8.35 0.33
CA PHE A 56 4.85 8.71 -1.05
C PHE A 56 3.72 9.47 -1.75
N PHE A 57 3.05 10.35 -1.02
CA PHE A 57 2.08 11.25 -1.63
C PHE A 57 2.78 12.18 -2.63
N PRO A 58 2.16 12.53 -3.79
CA PRO A 58 2.80 13.38 -4.78
C PRO A 58 3.15 14.74 -4.22
N ARG A 59 4.32 15.27 -4.55
CA ARG A 59 4.74 16.63 -4.20
C ARG A 59 3.87 17.66 -4.93
N LEU A 60 3.85 18.89 -4.46
CA LEU A 60 2.97 19.94 -5.01
C LEU A 60 3.14 20.12 -6.53
N GLU A 61 4.37 20.14 -7.00
CA GLU A 61 4.72 20.30 -8.41
C GLU A 61 4.25 19.13 -9.29
N GLN A 62 4.03 17.95 -8.69
CA GLN A 62 3.53 16.75 -9.39
C GLN A 62 2.00 16.72 -9.47
N ARG A 63 1.26 17.52 -8.66
CA ARG A 63 -0.20 17.48 -8.57
C ARG A 63 -0.88 18.30 -9.66
N THR A 64 -0.46 18.14 -10.89
CA THR A 64 -1.11 18.76 -12.04
C THR A 64 -2.46 18.10 -12.31
N GLU A 65 -3.39 18.85 -12.92
CA GLU A 65 -4.69 18.30 -13.34
C GLU A 65 -4.49 17.14 -14.33
N ALA A 66 -3.54 17.27 -15.26
CA ALA A 66 -3.19 16.23 -16.22
C ALA A 66 -2.75 14.93 -15.53
N ARG A 67 -1.91 15.00 -14.47
CA ARG A 67 -1.50 13.83 -13.71
C ARG A 67 -2.65 13.24 -12.90
N LEU A 68 -3.34 14.06 -12.13
CA LEU A 68 -4.40 13.59 -11.24
C LEU A 68 -5.64 13.06 -11.95
N SER A 69 -5.82 13.38 -13.23
CA SER A 69 -6.88 12.79 -14.08
C SER A 69 -6.53 11.38 -14.56
N GLN A 70 -5.29 10.95 -14.42
CA GLN A 70 -4.88 9.59 -14.82
C GLN A 70 -5.09 8.59 -13.67
N PRO A 71 -5.53 7.35 -14.00
CA PRO A 71 -5.68 6.30 -13.00
C PRO A 71 -4.37 5.96 -12.30
N GLY A 72 -4.37 5.98 -10.96
CA GLY A 72 -3.19 5.58 -10.17
C GLY A 72 -2.18 6.69 -9.88
N GLU A 73 -2.28 7.84 -10.52
CA GLU A 73 -1.28 8.91 -10.45
C GLU A 73 -1.35 9.79 -9.18
N ASN A 74 -2.17 9.41 -8.20
CA ASN A 74 -2.24 10.08 -6.91
C ASN A 74 -1.23 9.54 -5.89
N VAL A 75 -0.13 9.00 -6.39
CA VAL A 75 1.03 8.52 -5.64
C VAL A 75 2.32 8.88 -6.38
N ASP A 76 3.42 9.14 -5.67
CA ASP A 76 4.75 9.33 -6.25
C ASP A 76 5.42 7.95 -6.42
N HIS A 77 4.88 7.14 -7.35
CA HIS A 77 5.33 5.78 -7.60
C HIS A 77 6.76 5.75 -8.15
N GLU A 78 7.21 6.81 -8.83
CA GLU A 78 8.57 6.96 -9.35
C GLU A 78 9.56 7.01 -8.18
N ARG A 79 9.30 7.89 -7.20
CA ARG A 79 10.14 8.01 -6.01
C ARG A 79 10.09 6.75 -5.14
N PHE A 80 8.91 6.10 -5.03
CA PHE A 80 8.80 4.83 -4.32
C PHE A 80 9.66 3.73 -4.98
N TRP A 81 9.67 3.69 -6.30
CA TRP A 81 10.56 2.79 -7.03
C TRP A 81 12.03 3.07 -6.71
N GLU A 82 12.47 4.32 -6.86
CA GLU A 82 13.88 4.70 -6.69
C GLU A 82 14.37 4.56 -5.25
N GLU A 83 13.58 5.00 -4.28
CA GLU A 83 14.02 5.03 -2.87
C GLU A 83 13.78 3.71 -2.13
N VAL A 84 12.81 2.87 -2.55
CA VAL A 84 12.42 1.68 -1.82
C VAL A 84 12.57 0.40 -2.65
N LEU A 85 11.83 0.24 -3.74
CA LEU A 85 11.76 -1.06 -4.43
C LEU A 85 13.06 -1.43 -5.14
N LEU A 86 13.72 -0.50 -5.83
CA LEU A 86 15.00 -0.76 -6.49
C LEU A 86 16.06 -1.19 -5.48
N PRO A 87 16.33 -0.45 -4.38
CA PRO A 87 17.26 -0.91 -3.36
C PRO A 87 16.90 -2.25 -2.74
N LEU A 88 15.62 -2.54 -2.53
CA LEU A 88 15.16 -3.85 -2.04
C LEU A 88 15.51 -4.98 -3.02
N ARG A 89 15.27 -4.76 -4.33
CA ARG A 89 15.60 -5.73 -5.39
C ARG A 89 17.11 -5.92 -5.56
N ASP A 90 17.90 -4.87 -5.33
CA ASP A 90 19.37 -4.92 -5.30
C ASP A 90 19.93 -5.63 -4.05
N GLY A 91 19.05 -6.07 -3.15
CA GLY A 91 19.46 -6.81 -1.94
C GLY A 91 20.00 -5.93 -0.82
N ARG A 92 19.81 -4.60 -0.88
CA ARG A 92 20.29 -3.70 0.16
C ARG A 92 19.68 -4.05 1.52
N PRO A 93 20.46 -4.09 2.61
CA PRO A 93 19.95 -4.41 3.94
C PRO A 93 19.27 -3.21 4.61
N MET A 94 19.66 -1.99 4.25
CA MET A 94 19.11 -0.76 4.80
C MET A 94 18.49 0.07 3.67
N ILE A 95 17.24 0.48 3.86
CA ILE A 95 16.49 1.29 2.90
C ILE A 95 16.24 2.65 3.52
N THR A 96 16.68 3.70 2.84
CA THR A 96 16.51 5.09 3.30
C THR A 96 15.62 5.84 2.33
N TYR A 97 14.56 6.45 2.85
CA TYR A 97 13.62 7.27 2.08
C TYR A 97 13.15 8.47 2.89
N ARG A 98 12.48 9.43 2.24
CA ARG A 98 11.92 10.60 2.91
C ARG A 98 10.39 10.58 2.80
N PRO A 99 9.65 10.45 3.93
CA PRO A 99 8.19 10.49 3.89
C PRO A 99 7.69 11.89 3.49
N TYR A 100 6.61 11.95 2.74
CA TYR A 100 5.94 13.21 2.42
C TYR A 100 4.99 13.61 3.55
N LEU A 101 5.28 14.74 4.18
CA LEU A 101 4.49 15.29 5.29
C LEU A 101 3.33 16.14 4.74
N CYS A 102 2.16 15.53 4.55
CA CYS A 102 1.00 16.18 3.92
C CYS A 102 0.58 17.49 4.61
N ALA A 103 0.66 17.56 5.94
CA ALA A 103 0.32 18.76 6.69
C ALA A 103 1.29 19.94 6.44
N GLN A 104 2.56 19.64 6.16
CA GLN A 104 3.61 20.63 5.89
C GLN A 104 3.89 20.78 4.39
N GLN A 105 3.28 19.93 3.56
CA GLN A 105 3.43 19.90 2.10
C GLN A 105 4.89 19.80 1.64
N GLN A 106 5.71 19.04 2.36
CA GLN A 106 7.15 18.88 2.06
C GLN A 106 7.65 17.47 2.42
N LEU A 107 8.83 17.12 1.93
CA LEU A 107 9.54 15.93 2.34
C LEU A 107 10.06 16.08 3.77
N GLY A 108 9.80 15.07 4.60
CA GLY A 108 10.31 14.97 5.98
C GLY A 108 11.81 14.66 6.06
N GLN A 109 12.29 14.40 7.26
CA GLN A 109 13.65 13.90 7.47
C GLN A 109 13.78 12.47 6.91
N PRO A 110 14.98 12.07 6.47
CA PRO A 110 15.22 10.70 6.03
C PRO A 110 14.88 9.69 7.14
N VAL A 111 14.20 8.64 6.75
CA VAL A 111 13.90 7.46 7.59
C VAL A 111 14.66 6.28 7.02
N THR A 112 15.33 5.51 7.87
CA THR A 112 16.04 4.29 7.47
C THR A 112 15.40 3.07 8.11
N VAL A 113 15.03 2.10 7.29
CA VAL A 113 14.39 0.84 7.69
C VAL A 113 15.31 -0.32 7.33
N GLU A 114 15.54 -1.22 8.28
CA GLU A 114 16.23 -2.47 8.00
C GLU A 114 15.31 -3.41 7.21
N ALA A 115 15.78 -3.84 6.05
CA ALA A 115 15.02 -4.72 5.16
C ALA A 115 15.21 -6.18 5.56
N GLY A 116 14.19 -6.76 6.19
CA GLY A 116 14.15 -8.17 6.54
C GLY A 116 14.04 -9.11 5.33
N ARG A 117 13.93 -10.41 5.64
CA ARG A 117 13.67 -11.44 4.64
C ARG A 117 12.28 -11.31 4.00
N ILE A 118 11.29 -10.88 4.78
CA ILE A 118 9.96 -10.57 4.31
C ILE A 118 9.77 -9.06 4.42
N VAL A 119 9.33 -8.45 3.34
CA VAL A 119 9.04 -7.03 3.24
C VAL A 119 7.60 -6.86 2.79
N ILE A 120 6.84 -6.04 3.51
CA ILE A 120 5.47 -5.67 3.15
C ILE A 120 5.46 -4.22 2.67
N VAL A 121 4.82 -3.99 1.54
CA VAL A 121 4.46 -2.66 1.05
C VAL A 121 2.94 -2.54 1.15
N GLU A 122 2.42 -1.61 1.94
CA GLU A 122 0.98 -1.46 2.12
C GLU A 122 0.50 -0.04 1.79
N GLY A 123 -0.69 0.05 1.25
CA GLY A 123 -1.37 1.30 0.98
C GLY A 123 -2.17 1.27 -0.31
N ALA A 124 -2.99 2.28 -0.54
CA ALA A 124 -3.60 2.51 -1.84
C ALA A 124 -2.49 2.73 -2.89
N TYR A 125 -2.68 2.19 -4.09
CA TYR A 125 -1.71 2.23 -5.19
C TYR A 125 -0.43 1.38 -4.98
N ALA A 126 -0.34 0.55 -3.94
CA ALA A 126 0.80 -0.36 -3.78
C ALA A 126 1.01 -1.26 -5.02
N CYS A 127 -0.08 -1.70 -5.64
CA CYS A 127 -0.06 -2.49 -6.87
C CYS A 127 -0.09 -1.64 -8.16
N HIS A 128 0.46 -0.41 -8.14
CA HIS A 128 0.56 0.44 -9.33
C HIS A 128 1.23 -0.31 -10.48
N PRO A 129 0.78 -0.14 -11.76
CA PRO A 129 1.30 -0.89 -12.90
C PRO A 129 2.82 -0.84 -13.06
N SER A 130 3.44 0.31 -12.83
CA SER A 130 4.90 0.47 -12.89
C SER A 130 5.64 -0.28 -11.78
N LEU A 131 4.97 -0.60 -10.67
CA LEU A 131 5.55 -1.31 -9.54
C LEU A 131 5.21 -2.80 -9.54
N TRP A 132 4.17 -3.19 -10.28
CA TRP A 132 3.54 -4.52 -10.25
C TRP A 132 4.52 -5.68 -10.37
N GLN A 133 5.43 -5.62 -11.34
CA GLN A 133 6.36 -6.71 -11.65
C GLN A 133 7.45 -6.89 -10.58
N HIS A 134 7.56 -5.96 -9.66
CA HIS A 134 8.58 -5.95 -8.62
C HIS A 134 8.10 -6.55 -7.29
N TYR A 135 6.87 -7.08 -7.25
CA TYR A 135 6.35 -7.81 -6.11
C TYR A 135 6.29 -9.30 -6.39
N ASP A 136 6.53 -10.09 -5.36
CA ASP A 136 6.48 -11.55 -5.43
C ASP A 136 5.08 -12.08 -5.10
N LEU A 137 4.33 -11.34 -4.25
CA LEU A 137 2.95 -11.65 -3.87
C LEU A 137 2.15 -10.35 -3.78
N ARG A 138 0.93 -10.36 -4.32
CA ARG A 138 0.00 -9.20 -4.32
C ARG A 138 -1.29 -9.59 -3.66
N ILE A 139 -1.69 -8.79 -2.68
CA ILE A 139 -2.87 -9.00 -1.87
C ILE A 139 -3.81 -7.82 -2.07
N PHE A 140 -5.07 -8.07 -2.35
CA PHE A 140 -6.09 -7.03 -2.40
C PHE A 140 -7.05 -7.16 -1.22
N LEU A 141 -7.22 -6.07 -0.47
CA LEU A 141 -8.12 -6.01 0.66
C LEU A 141 -9.34 -5.15 0.33
N SER A 142 -10.51 -5.78 0.20
CA SER A 142 -11.78 -5.12 -0.06
C SER A 142 -12.56 -4.82 1.22
N VAL A 143 -13.51 -3.90 1.13
CA VAL A 143 -14.48 -3.59 2.18
C VAL A 143 -15.79 -3.16 1.54
N GLU A 144 -16.91 -3.47 2.18
CA GLU A 144 -18.23 -3.02 1.73
C GLU A 144 -18.36 -1.49 1.87
N PRO A 145 -19.00 -0.78 0.91
CA PRO A 145 -19.05 0.68 0.90
C PRO A 145 -19.62 1.29 2.18
N GLY A 146 -20.68 0.69 2.75
CA GLY A 146 -21.27 1.18 4.00
C GLY A 146 -20.31 1.06 5.18
N GLU A 147 -19.62 -0.07 5.30
CA GLU A 147 -18.62 -0.31 6.34
C GLU A 147 -17.37 0.57 6.13
N GLN A 148 -16.95 0.77 4.88
CA GLN A 148 -15.88 1.69 4.52
C GLN A 148 -16.14 3.08 5.07
N MET A 149 -17.30 3.65 4.76
CA MET A 149 -17.68 4.99 5.21
C MET A 149 -17.85 5.08 6.73
N ARG A 150 -18.35 4.04 7.37
CA ARG A 150 -18.45 3.97 8.83
C ARG A 150 -17.06 4.02 9.48
N ARG A 151 -16.10 3.24 8.98
CA ARG A 151 -14.71 3.22 9.48
C ARG A 151 -14.00 4.56 9.24
N ILE A 152 -14.17 5.15 8.06
CA ILE A 152 -13.59 6.46 7.72
C ILE A 152 -14.12 7.54 8.65
N ARG A 153 -15.45 7.61 8.88
CA ARG A 153 -16.05 8.58 9.82
C ARG A 153 -15.51 8.40 11.24
N LYS A 154 -15.41 7.15 11.72
CA LYS A 154 -14.89 6.87 13.07
C LYS A 154 -13.44 7.32 13.24
N ARG A 155 -12.60 7.11 12.21
CA ARG A 155 -11.17 7.42 12.24
C ARG A 155 -10.86 8.90 12.01
N ASN A 156 -11.54 9.53 11.07
CA ASN A 156 -11.17 10.83 10.54
C ASN A 156 -12.16 11.96 10.86
N GLY A 157 -13.33 11.63 11.41
CA GLY A 157 -14.42 12.56 11.63
C GLY A 157 -15.33 12.78 10.41
N PRO A 158 -16.51 13.42 10.61
CA PRO A 158 -17.52 13.56 9.56
C PRO A 158 -17.06 14.44 8.39
N GLU A 159 -16.35 15.53 8.65
CA GLU A 159 -15.89 16.47 7.61
C GLU A 159 -14.91 15.82 6.64
N LYS A 160 -13.88 15.14 7.19
CA LYS A 160 -12.91 14.41 6.35
C LYS A 160 -13.57 13.24 5.61
N ALA A 161 -14.59 12.60 6.19
CA ALA A 161 -15.32 11.53 5.53
C ALA A 161 -16.01 12.01 4.24
N VAL A 162 -16.48 13.25 4.18
CA VAL A 162 -17.01 13.86 2.95
C VAL A 162 -15.90 13.98 1.89
N GLN A 163 -14.70 14.43 2.27
CA GLN A 163 -13.57 14.53 1.35
C GLN A 163 -13.16 13.13 0.81
N PHE A 164 -13.21 12.10 1.67
CA PHE A 164 -12.96 10.73 1.22
C PHE A 164 -13.97 10.29 0.17
N ALA A 165 -15.27 10.52 0.42
CA ALA A 165 -16.34 10.14 -0.52
C ALA A 165 -16.26 10.88 -1.86
N GLN A 166 -15.88 12.16 -1.84
CA GLN A 166 -15.89 13.01 -3.04
C GLN A 166 -14.59 12.96 -3.84
N ARG A 167 -13.46 12.58 -3.24
CA ARG A 167 -12.16 12.66 -3.88
C ARG A 167 -11.37 11.37 -3.83
N TRP A 168 -11.06 10.85 -2.64
CA TRP A 168 -10.12 9.75 -2.51
C TRP A 168 -10.69 8.42 -2.99
N ILE A 169 -11.93 8.10 -2.61
CA ILE A 169 -12.60 6.88 -3.06
C ILE A 169 -12.79 6.88 -4.59
N PRO A 170 -13.27 7.94 -5.25
CA PRO A 170 -13.32 8.00 -6.71
C PRO A 170 -11.97 7.78 -7.41
N PHE A 171 -10.87 8.33 -6.87
CA PHE A 171 -9.53 8.11 -7.43
C PHE A 171 -9.08 6.66 -7.29
N GLU A 172 -9.31 6.05 -6.13
CA GLU A 172 -9.01 4.64 -5.91
C GLU A 172 -9.83 3.73 -6.85
N GLU A 173 -11.14 3.94 -6.96
CA GLU A 173 -12.01 3.12 -7.80
C GLU A 173 -11.68 3.28 -9.31
N MET A 174 -11.31 4.49 -9.75
CA MET A 174 -10.82 4.72 -11.11
C MET A 174 -9.55 3.87 -11.37
N TYR A 175 -8.61 3.88 -10.45
CA TYR A 175 -7.38 3.09 -10.52
C TYR A 175 -7.67 1.59 -10.51
N PHE A 176 -8.48 1.10 -9.56
CA PHE A 176 -8.81 -0.33 -9.48
C PHE A 176 -9.49 -0.83 -10.75
N LYS A 177 -10.40 -0.04 -11.31
CA LYS A 177 -11.11 -0.39 -12.53
C LYS A 177 -10.19 -0.37 -13.76
N ALA A 178 -9.39 0.69 -13.94
CA ALA A 178 -8.53 0.86 -15.11
C ALA A 178 -7.50 -0.28 -15.25
N PHE A 179 -6.93 -0.71 -14.13
CA PHE A 179 -5.86 -1.72 -14.13
C PHE A 179 -6.32 -3.10 -13.67
N ARG A 180 -7.62 -3.27 -13.35
CA ARG A 180 -8.20 -4.53 -12.86
C ARG A 180 -7.42 -5.09 -11.67
N VAL A 181 -7.05 -4.19 -10.73
CA VAL A 181 -6.12 -4.50 -9.64
C VAL A 181 -6.63 -5.65 -8.78
N GLN A 182 -7.90 -5.59 -8.39
CA GLN A 182 -8.52 -6.60 -7.55
C GLN A 182 -8.49 -7.99 -8.21
N GLU A 183 -8.81 -8.06 -9.52
CA GLU A 183 -8.89 -9.31 -10.26
C GLU A 183 -7.52 -9.94 -10.52
N ARG A 184 -6.51 -9.10 -10.65
CA ARG A 184 -5.14 -9.53 -10.97
C ARG A 184 -4.33 -9.92 -9.74
N CYS A 185 -4.70 -9.45 -8.54
CA CYS A 185 -4.01 -9.81 -7.31
C CYS A 185 -4.10 -11.31 -7.02
N ASP A 186 -3.02 -11.86 -6.48
CA ASP A 186 -2.84 -13.28 -6.20
C ASP A 186 -3.79 -13.75 -5.08
N ILE A 187 -4.01 -12.90 -4.07
CA ILE A 187 -4.89 -13.16 -2.93
C ILE A 187 -5.89 -12.01 -2.79
N ARG A 188 -7.15 -12.35 -2.59
CA ARG A 188 -8.25 -11.40 -2.37
C ARG A 188 -8.92 -11.68 -1.04
N LEU A 189 -8.95 -10.68 -0.18
CA LEU A 189 -9.50 -10.77 1.17
C LEU A 189 -10.58 -9.71 1.39
N LYS A 190 -11.48 -9.99 2.33
CA LYS A 190 -12.48 -9.03 2.80
C LYS A 190 -12.09 -8.57 4.20
N GLY A 191 -11.89 -7.26 4.35
CA GLY A 191 -11.49 -6.61 5.60
C GLY A 191 -12.64 -6.34 6.58
#